data_2dfa16a5e6d4892d1a392234e80874e1
#
_entry.id   2dfa16a5e6d4892d1a392234e80874e1
#
_cell.length_a   1.000
_cell.length_b   1.000
_cell.length_c   1.000
_cell.angle_alpha   90.00
_cell.angle_beta   90.00
_cell.angle_gamma   90.00
#
_symmetry.space_group_name_H-M   'P 1'
#
loop_
_entity.id
_entity.type
_entity.pdbx_description
1 polymer ?
#
loop_
_entity_poly.entity_id
_entity_poly.type
_entity_poly.pdbx_seq_one_letter_code
_entity_poly.pdbx_strand_id
1 'polypeptide(L)'
;KSSDTQDLPGSGGQVVAITSGEVGYVFRQDQIIRMDFVGGATIFRFSVISPNRGAVFGQTVCQDNRQIFFYASDGFFQINGDQVLPIGAEKVNRFFDSDLNKAYTDRITAAVDPFNTLAIWLYPSKDNPNTTGICDKMLIYNYVTQKWSVAKIKASQIFKQFVTINTVELMDIISENLDEINISLDTPYWTSGHLRLGAIDENFKAAIFSGTNLEAELETKETELFPGARANITGVRPIVDASANVVIKTRNKLADAVTSSTSSSMNDSGINPVRQSGRYFRANVKIPA
;
A
#
# COMPACT_ATOMS: atom_id res chain seq x y z
N LYS A 1 -33.83 -20.09 -20.83
CA LYS A 1 -32.43 -19.87 -20.28
C LYS A 1 -31.49 -19.98 -21.47
N SER A 2 -30.99 -18.86 -21.95
CA SER A 2 -29.92 -18.83 -22.92
C SER A 2 -28.60 -18.75 -22.15
N SER A 3 -27.78 -19.79 -22.22
CA SER A 3 -26.36 -19.71 -21.90
C SER A 3 -25.63 -19.40 -23.20
N ASP A 4 -24.72 -18.49 -23.18
CA ASP A 4 -23.86 -18.14 -24.31
C ASP A 4 -22.42 -18.50 -23.98
N THR A 5 -21.68 -18.99 -24.95
CA THR A 5 -20.25 -19.29 -24.85
C THR A 5 -19.55 -18.46 -25.91
N GLN A 6 -18.69 -17.57 -25.49
CA GLN A 6 -17.94 -16.70 -26.38
C GLN A 6 -16.43 -16.90 -26.18
N ASP A 7 -15.71 -17.00 -27.30
CA ASP A 7 -14.27 -17.05 -27.28
C ASP A 7 -13.69 -15.66 -27.04
N LEU A 8 -12.71 -15.58 -26.15
CA LEU A 8 -12.00 -14.33 -25.87
C LEU A 8 -11.00 -14.02 -27.01
N PRO A 9 -10.95 -12.77 -27.49
CA PRO A 9 -10.03 -12.38 -28.55
C PRO A 9 -8.57 -12.48 -28.13
N GLY A 10 -7.70 -12.88 -29.08
CA GLY A 10 -6.25 -12.88 -28.88
C GLY A 10 -5.69 -14.09 -28.14
N SER A 11 -4.38 -14.09 -27.91
CA SER A 11 -3.57 -15.20 -27.37
C SER A 11 -2.91 -14.87 -26.02
N GLY A 12 -3.60 -14.15 -25.12
CA GLY A 12 -3.03 -13.64 -23.86
C GLY A 12 -2.88 -14.64 -22.70
N GLY A 13 -2.86 -15.95 -22.95
CA GLY A 13 -2.70 -16.96 -21.89
C GLY A 13 -4.01 -17.27 -21.14
N GLN A 14 -3.90 -17.81 -19.94
CA GLN A 14 -5.05 -18.18 -19.10
C GLN A 14 -5.73 -16.96 -18.49
N VAL A 15 -7.05 -17.07 -18.24
CA VAL A 15 -7.79 -16.08 -17.45
C VAL A 15 -7.39 -16.24 -15.99
N VAL A 16 -6.95 -15.15 -15.36
CA VAL A 16 -6.49 -15.13 -13.96
C VAL A 16 -7.44 -14.36 -13.03
N ALA A 17 -8.15 -13.37 -13.57
CA ALA A 17 -9.15 -12.62 -12.82
C ALA A 17 -10.24 -12.03 -13.71
N ILE A 18 -11.38 -11.76 -13.10
CA ILE A 18 -12.47 -10.98 -13.69
C ILE A 18 -12.90 -9.96 -12.66
N THR A 19 -13.04 -8.71 -13.10
CA THR A 19 -13.60 -7.64 -12.27
C THR A 19 -15.04 -7.36 -12.68
N SER A 20 -15.84 -6.86 -11.75
CA SER A 20 -17.24 -6.51 -11.96
C SER A 20 -17.44 -5.01 -11.78
N GLY A 21 -18.54 -4.50 -12.34
CA GLY A 21 -18.92 -3.09 -12.22
C GLY A 21 -19.78 -2.66 -13.41
N GLU A 22 -19.82 -1.37 -13.68
CA GLU A 22 -20.48 -0.81 -14.86
C GLU A 22 -19.84 -1.35 -16.16
N VAL A 23 -18.54 -1.57 -16.12
CA VAL A 23 -17.73 -2.21 -17.14
C VAL A 23 -16.96 -3.36 -16.49
N GLY A 24 -16.98 -4.54 -17.09
CA GLY A 24 -16.18 -5.66 -16.64
C GLY A 24 -14.81 -5.69 -17.33
N TYR A 25 -13.81 -6.25 -16.64
CA TYR A 25 -12.51 -6.51 -17.25
C TYR A 25 -12.10 -7.95 -16.97
N VAL A 26 -11.64 -8.61 -18.02
CA VAL A 26 -11.09 -9.96 -17.95
C VAL A 26 -9.58 -9.85 -18.03
N PHE A 27 -8.90 -10.27 -16.96
CA PHE A 27 -7.45 -10.33 -16.88
C PHE A 27 -6.97 -11.70 -17.30
N ARG A 28 -6.09 -11.72 -18.28
CA ARG A 28 -5.28 -12.88 -18.65
C ARG A 28 -3.84 -12.65 -18.20
N GLN A 29 -2.99 -13.63 -18.34
CA GLN A 29 -1.58 -13.50 -17.96
C GLN A 29 -0.88 -12.35 -18.70
N ASP A 30 -1.12 -12.22 -20.02
CA ASP A 30 -0.45 -11.24 -20.87
C ASP A 30 -1.42 -10.30 -21.60
N GLN A 31 -2.69 -10.26 -21.20
CA GLN A 31 -3.69 -9.47 -21.89
C GLN A 31 -4.80 -9.00 -20.94
N ILE A 32 -5.34 -7.82 -21.22
CA ILE A 32 -6.53 -7.30 -20.52
C ILE A 32 -7.60 -7.01 -21.56
N ILE A 33 -8.79 -7.53 -21.29
CA ILE A 33 -9.95 -7.44 -22.17
C ILE A 33 -11.06 -6.72 -21.41
N ARG A 34 -11.59 -5.69 -22.01
CA ARG A 34 -12.80 -4.99 -21.55
C ARG A 34 -14.03 -5.78 -21.99
N MET A 35 -15.00 -5.92 -21.09
CA MET A 35 -16.26 -6.59 -21.30
C MET A 35 -17.41 -5.60 -21.12
N ASP A 36 -18.07 -5.24 -22.22
CA ASP A 36 -19.21 -4.34 -22.25
C ASP A 36 -20.51 -5.14 -22.41
N PHE A 37 -21.51 -4.85 -21.59
CA PHE A 37 -22.83 -5.38 -21.75
C PHE A 37 -23.55 -4.65 -22.90
N VAL A 38 -23.90 -5.35 -23.94
CA VAL A 38 -24.55 -4.78 -25.14
C VAL A 38 -26.04 -5.16 -25.21
N GLY A 39 -26.39 -6.35 -24.72
CA GLY A 39 -27.74 -6.92 -24.85
C GLY A 39 -28.07 -7.40 -26.26
N GLY A 40 -29.15 -8.14 -26.39
CA GLY A 40 -29.56 -8.70 -27.67
C GLY A 40 -29.00 -10.10 -27.94
N ALA A 41 -28.69 -10.42 -29.19
CA ALA A 41 -28.19 -11.74 -29.60
C ALA A 41 -26.76 -11.99 -29.04
N THR A 42 -25.95 -10.95 -28.97
CA THR A 42 -24.65 -10.97 -28.32
C THR A 42 -24.78 -10.25 -26.96
N ILE A 43 -24.62 -10.98 -25.88
CA ILE A 43 -24.80 -10.42 -24.52
C ILE A 43 -23.67 -9.48 -24.16
N PHE A 44 -22.44 -9.89 -24.41
CA PHE A 44 -21.23 -9.11 -24.10
C PHE A 44 -20.39 -8.89 -25.36
N ARG A 45 -19.79 -7.70 -25.42
CA ARG A 45 -18.76 -7.38 -26.39
C ARG A 45 -17.43 -7.34 -25.72
N PHE A 46 -16.45 -8.04 -26.25
CA PHE A 46 -15.06 -8.09 -25.75
C PHE A 46 -14.15 -7.24 -26.61
N SER A 47 -13.41 -6.33 -26.00
CA SER A 47 -12.42 -5.49 -26.67
C SER A 47 -11.09 -5.50 -25.91
N VAL A 48 -9.98 -5.73 -26.62
CA VAL A 48 -8.64 -5.77 -26.02
C VAL A 48 -8.19 -4.34 -25.71
N ILE A 49 -7.89 -4.05 -24.46
CA ILE A 49 -7.35 -2.76 -24.03
C ILE A 49 -5.83 -2.81 -23.78
N SER A 50 -5.30 -4.00 -23.47
CA SER A 50 -3.87 -4.22 -23.32
C SER A 50 -3.50 -5.57 -23.94
N PRO A 51 -2.76 -5.60 -25.08
CA PRO A 51 -2.47 -6.85 -25.78
C PRO A 51 -1.25 -7.60 -25.24
N ASN A 52 -0.35 -6.93 -24.47
CA ASN A 52 0.93 -7.49 -24.02
C ASN A 52 1.14 -7.31 -22.52
N ARG A 53 0.09 -7.09 -21.75
CA ARG A 53 0.17 -6.93 -20.31
C ARG A 53 -1.13 -7.39 -19.66
N GLY A 54 -1.01 -8.24 -18.66
CA GLY A 54 -2.10 -8.75 -17.86
C GLY A 54 -1.73 -8.79 -16.38
N ALA A 55 -2.46 -9.56 -15.58
CA ALA A 55 -2.15 -9.73 -14.16
C ALA A 55 -1.39 -11.05 -13.94
N VAL A 56 -0.35 -11.02 -13.09
CA VAL A 56 0.44 -12.24 -12.78
C VAL A 56 -0.42 -13.25 -12.02
N PHE A 57 -1.19 -12.77 -11.01
CA PHE A 57 -2.10 -13.60 -10.22
C PHE A 57 -3.42 -12.86 -10.00
N GLY A 58 -4.52 -13.59 -9.98
CA GLY A 58 -5.85 -13.01 -9.79
C GLY A 58 -6.02 -12.27 -8.47
N GLN A 59 -5.39 -12.75 -7.41
CA GLN A 59 -5.46 -12.14 -6.08
C GLN A 59 -4.68 -10.81 -5.99
N THR A 60 -3.89 -10.45 -6.99
CA THR A 60 -3.19 -9.15 -7.05
C THR A 60 -4.04 -8.04 -7.67
N VAL A 61 -5.21 -8.38 -8.17
CA VAL A 61 -6.16 -7.43 -8.76
C VAL A 61 -7.13 -6.96 -7.69
N CYS A 62 -7.21 -5.65 -7.50
CA CYS A 62 -8.19 -5.04 -6.61
C CYS A 62 -8.86 -3.84 -7.27
N GLN A 63 -10.09 -3.54 -6.87
CA GLN A 63 -10.94 -2.56 -7.53
C GLN A 63 -11.61 -1.63 -6.53
N ASP A 64 -11.63 -0.35 -6.86
CA ASP A 64 -12.48 0.66 -6.25
C ASP A 64 -13.30 1.39 -7.33
N ASN A 65 -14.62 1.11 -7.35
CA ASN A 65 -15.53 1.64 -8.37
C ASN A 65 -15.00 1.43 -9.80
N ARG A 66 -14.54 2.52 -10.44
CA ARG A 66 -14.01 2.53 -11.81
C ARG A 66 -12.50 2.36 -11.90
N GLN A 67 -11.80 2.39 -10.77
CA GLN A 67 -10.34 2.26 -10.73
C GLN A 67 -9.97 0.84 -10.37
N ILE A 68 -9.12 0.23 -11.17
CA ILE A 68 -8.62 -1.11 -10.93
C ILE A 68 -7.11 -1.04 -10.81
N PHE A 69 -6.58 -1.68 -9.78
CA PHE A 69 -5.15 -1.77 -9.52
C PHE A 69 -4.72 -3.22 -9.62
N PHE A 70 -3.56 -3.47 -10.21
CA PHE A 70 -3.07 -4.82 -10.39
C PHE A 70 -1.54 -4.88 -10.48
N TYR A 71 -1.01 -6.06 -10.22
CA TYR A 71 0.41 -6.36 -10.39
C TYR A 71 0.60 -7.21 -11.66
N ALA A 72 1.40 -6.69 -12.59
CA ALA A 72 1.84 -7.34 -13.81
C ALA A 72 3.29 -7.82 -13.69
N SER A 73 3.79 -8.55 -14.67
CA SER A 73 5.18 -9.03 -14.70
C SER A 73 6.23 -7.91 -14.71
N ASP A 74 5.86 -6.72 -15.19
CA ASP A 74 6.72 -5.53 -15.28
C ASP A 74 6.40 -4.45 -14.22
N GLY A 75 5.51 -4.74 -13.26
CA GLY A 75 5.24 -3.86 -12.12
C GLY A 75 3.77 -3.60 -11.82
N PHE A 76 3.52 -2.50 -11.13
CA PHE A 76 2.18 -2.10 -10.68
C PHE A 76 1.54 -1.14 -11.65
N PHE A 77 0.27 -1.39 -11.95
CA PHE A 77 -0.54 -0.64 -12.92
C PHE A 77 -1.91 -0.30 -12.37
N GLN A 78 -2.49 0.72 -12.96
CA GLN A 78 -3.87 1.15 -12.73
C GLN A 78 -4.61 1.18 -14.07
N ILE A 79 -5.86 0.72 -14.07
CA ILE A 79 -6.79 0.95 -15.17
C ILE A 79 -7.70 2.10 -14.77
N ASN A 80 -7.76 3.12 -15.62
CA ASN A 80 -8.71 4.21 -15.54
C ASN A 80 -9.41 4.36 -16.90
N GLY A 81 -10.67 3.92 -16.96
CA GLY A 81 -11.36 3.75 -18.24
C GLY A 81 -10.65 2.71 -19.11
N ASP A 82 -10.22 3.08 -20.32
CA ASP A 82 -9.53 2.18 -21.26
C ASP A 82 -7.99 2.30 -21.20
N GLN A 83 -7.47 3.12 -20.29
CA GLN A 83 -6.04 3.38 -20.20
C GLN A 83 -5.40 2.53 -19.10
N VAL A 84 -4.34 1.83 -19.44
CA VAL A 84 -3.46 1.11 -18.49
C VAL A 84 -2.26 2.00 -18.18
N LEU A 85 -2.20 2.53 -16.97
CA LEU A 85 -1.20 3.49 -16.53
C LEU A 85 -0.22 2.86 -15.53
N PRO A 86 1.11 3.01 -15.70
CA PRO A 86 2.08 2.56 -14.74
C PRO A 86 2.07 3.45 -13.49
N ILE A 87 1.93 2.85 -12.31
CA ILE A 87 1.94 3.56 -11.02
C ILE A 87 3.19 3.29 -10.20
N GLY A 88 3.83 2.14 -10.43
CA GLY A 88 5.02 1.70 -9.68
C GLY A 88 6.37 1.98 -10.36
N ALA A 89 6.36 2.40 -11.65
CA ALA A 89 7.57 2.62 -12.43
C ALA A 89 8.48 3.67 -11.77
N GLU A 90 9.78 3.34 -11.66
CA GLU A 90 10.84 4.17 -11.04
C GLU A 90 10.58 4.59 -9.58
N LYS A 91 9.48 4.14 -8.99
CA LYS A 91 9.10 4.42 -7.60
C LYS A 91 9.31 3.20 -6.72
N VAL A 92 8.57 2.13 -6.97
CA VAL A 92 8.46 0.99 -6.06
C VAL A 92 8.76 -0.36 -6.73
N ASN A 93 8.66 -0.47 -8.05
CA ASN A 93 8.81 -1.77 -8.73
C ASN A 93 10.14 -2.45 -8.42
N ARG A 94 11.26 -1.70 -8.48
CA ARG A 94 12.60 -2.24 -8.18
C ARG A 94 12.72 -2.69 -6.72
N PHE A 95 12.18 -1.91 -5.79
CA PHE A 95 12.15 -2.26 -4.38
C PHE A 95 11.35 -3.55 -4.18
N PHE A 96 10.12 -3.60 -4.68
CA PHE A 96 9.24 -4.76 -4.54
C PHE A 96 9.86 -6.03 -5.14
N ASP A 97 10.40 -5.96 -6.37
CA ASP A 97 11.03 -7.12 -7.01
C ASP A 97 12.26 -7.63 -6.24
N SER A 98 13.02 -6.72 -5.62
CA SER A 98 14.18 -7.07 -4.80
C SER A 98 13.79 -7.65 -3.44
N ASP A 99 12.68 -7.21 -2.86
CA ASP A 99 12.21 -7.58 -1.52
C ASP A 99 11.28 -8.81 -1.53
N LEU A 100 10.57 -9.04 -2.63
CA LEU A 100 9.61 -10.15 -2.77
C LEU A 100 10.28 -11.51 -2.70
N ASN A 101 9.72 -12.41 -1.86
CA ASN A 101 10.08 -13.82 -1.87
C ASN A 101 9.39 -14.54 -3.05
N LYS A 102 10.15 -14.76 -4.11
CA LYS A 102 9.64 -15.36 -5.36
C LYS A 102 9.17 -16.82 -5.23
N ALA A 103 9.48 -17.49 -4.12
CA ALA A 103 9.00 -18.85 -3.87
C ALA A 103 7.52 -18.90 -3.45
N TYR A 104 6.95 -17.77 -2.99
CA TYR A 104 5.58 -17.68 -2.48
C TYR A 104 4.78 -16.55 -3.13
N THR A 105 4.99 -16.32 -4.41
CA THR A 105 4.29 -15.26 -5.17
C THR A 105 2.79 -15.49 -5.27
N ASP A 106 2.34 -16.73 -5.17
CA ASP A 106 0.94 -17.15 -5.11
C ASP A 106 0.21 -16.68 -3.84
N ARG A 107 0.97 -16.23 -2.82
CA ARG A 107 0.42 -15.71 -1.56
C ARG A 107 0.14 -14.21 -1.58
N ILE A 108 0.52 -13.51 -2.64
CA ILE A 108 0.25 -12.07 -2.75
C ILE A 108 -1.26 -11.85 -2.85
N THR A 109 -1.81 -11.03 -1.96
CA THR A 109 -3.21 -10.63 -2.00
C THR A 109 -3.35 -9.12 -2.01
N ALA A 110 -4.38 -8.62 -2.68
CA ALA A 110 -4.64 -7.20 -2.80
C ALA A 110 -6.04 -6.83 -2.31
N ALA A 111 -6.14 -5.65 -1.73
CA ALA A 111 -7.41 -5.05 -1.35
C ALA A 111 -7.37 -3.54 -1.51
N VAL A 112 -8.53 -2.91 -1.68
CA VAL A 112 -8.68 -1.47 -1.67
C VAL A 112 -9.38 -1.04 -0.40
N ASP A 113 -8.85 0.00 0.23
CA ASP A 113 -9.51 0.76 1.26
C ASP A 113 -10.00 2.09 0.66
N PRO A 114 -11.27 2.19 0.27
CA PRO A 114 -11.79 3.38 -0.38
C PRO A 114 -11.93 4.57 0.57
N PHE A 115 -12.05 4.33 1.89
CA PHE A 115 -12.16 5.38 2.88
C PHE A 115 -10.86 6.18 2.99
N ASN A 116 -9.72 5.48 3.06
CA ASN A 116 -8.40 6.10 3.11
C ASN A 116 -7.75 6.26 1.72
N THR A 117 -8.47 5.92 0.64
CA THR A 117 -7.99 6.01 -0.74
C THR A 117 -6.70 5.21 -1.00
N LEU A 118 -6.64 3.98 -0.46
CA LEU A 118 -5.47 3.12 -0.52
C LEU A 118 -5.72 1.87 -1.37
N ALA A 119 -4.78 1.53 -2.23
CA ALA A 119 -4.63 0.20 -2.80
C ALA A 119 -3.46 -0.50 -2.10
N ILE A 120 -3.69 -1.71 -1.61
CA ILE A 120 -2.77 -2.41 -0.72
C ILE A 120 -2.48 -3.80 -1.28
N TRP A 121 -1.20 -4.17 -1.32
CA TRP A 121 -0.73 -5.52 -1.66
C TRP A 121 0.00 -6.10 -0.46
N LEU A 122 -0.54 -7.16 0.08
CA LEU A 122 0.09 -7.98 1.10
C LEU A 122 1.01 -8.99 0.43
N TYR A 123 2.26 -9.14 0.89
CA TYR A 123 3.22 -10.03 0.26
C TYR A 123 4.24 -10.60 1.26
N PRO A 124 4.82 -11.79 0.98
CA PRO A 124 5.92 -12.33 1.74
C PRO A 124 7.25 -11.73 1.27
N SER A 125 8.05 -11.20 2.20
CA SER A 125 9.39 -10.67 1.87
C SER A 125 10.47 -11.74 1.89
N LYS A 126 11.64 -11.45 1.33
CA LYS A 126 12.81 -12.35 1.38
C LYS A 126 13.33 -12.56 2.80
N ASP A 127 13.25 -11.50 3.61
CA ASP A 127 13.76 -11.52 4.98
C ASP A 127 12.74 -12.09 5.98
N ASN A 128 11.62 -12.60 5.49
CA ASN A 128 10.59 -13.21 6.31
C ASN A 128 11.12 -14.48 6.98
N PRO A 129 11.21 -14.54 8.31
CA PRO A 129 11.65 -15.72 9.02
C PRO A 129 10.66 -16.88 8.91
N ASN A 130 9.44 -16.61 8.45
CA ASN A 130 8.38 -17.61 8.33
C ASN A 130 8.52 -18.37 7.01
N THR A 131 8.79 -19.67 7.11
CA THR A 131 8.94 -20.58 5.96
C THR A 131 7.60 -21.06 5.38
N THR A 132 6.46 -20.65 5.96
CA THR A 132 5.12 -21.10 5.54
C THR A 132 4.50 -20.19 4.49
N GLY A 133 5.17 -19.09 4.11
CA GLY A 133 4.67 -18.14 3.12
C GLY A 133 3.61 -17.18 3.66
N ILE A 134 3.43 -17.08 4.99
CA ILE A 134 2.61 -16.02 5.60
C ILE A 134 3.26 -14.68 5.29
N CYS A 135 2.44 -13.73 4.84
CA CYS A 135 2.94 -12.42 4.45
C CYS A 135 3.36 -11.59 5.67
N ASP A 136 4.44 -10.87 5.53
CA ASP A 136 5.05 -10.06 6.58
C ASP A 136 5.12 -8.56 6.25
N LYS A 137 4.76 -8.18 5.01
CA LYS A 137 4.75 -6.78 4.58
C LYS A 137 3.52 -6.45 3.75
N MET A 138 3.11 -5.19 3.87
CA MET A 138 2.12 -4.56 3.00
C MET A 138 2.80 -3.46 2.20
N LEU A 139 2.60 -3.47 0.89
CA LEU A 139 2.88 -2.36 0.01
C LEU A 139 1.61 -1.55 -0.16
N ILE A 140 1.66 -0.26 0.14
CA ILE A 140 0.50 0.62 0.20
C ILE A 140 0.67 1.75 -0.82
N TYR A 141 -0.33 1.93 -1.66
CA TYR A 141 -0.41 3.01 -2.63
C TYR A 141 -1.62 3.90 -2.34
N ASN A 142 -1.37 5.16 -2.00
CA ASN A 142 -2.43 6.16 -1.95
C ASN A 142 -2.66 6.71 -3.36
N TYR A 143 -3.84 6.40 -3.93
CA TYR A 143 -4.12 6.72 -5.34
C TYR A 143 -4.54 8.17 -5.57
N VAL A 144 -4.81 8.95 -4.52
CA VAL A 144 -5.05 10.39 -4.61
C VAL A 144 -3.72 11.16 -4.57
N THR A 145 -2.88 10.89 -3.59
CA THR A 145 -1.57 11.56 -3.45
C THR A 145 -0.48 10.95 -4.32
N GLN A 146 -0.72 9.77 -4.92
CA GLN A 146 0.22 8.99 -5.73
C GLN A 146 1.53 8.65 -5.00
N LYS A 147 1.44 8.44 -3.68
CA LYS A 147 2.56 8.09 -2.81
C LYS A 147 2.52 6.61 -2.44
N TRP A 148 3.71 6.06 -2.24
CA TRP A 148 3.92 4.69 -1.82
C TRP A 148 4.47 4.64 -0.40
N SER A 149 4.06 3.63 0.35
CA SER A 149 4.61 3.30 1.66
C SER A 149 4.63 1.79 1.87
N VAL A 150 5.41 1.34 2.84
CA VAL A 150 5.51 -0.07 3.23
C VAL A 150 5.22 -0.16 4.71
N ALA A 151 4.40 -1.12 5.10
CA ALA A 151 4.15 -1.44 6.50
C ALA A 151 4.47 -2.91 6.79
N LYS A 152 4.92 -3.19 8.01
CA LYS A 152 5.12 -4.55 8.51
C LYS A 152 3.83 -5.06 9.11
N ILE A 153 3.48 -6.29 8.79
CA ILE A 153 2.29 -6.98 9.29
C ILE A 153 2.56 -8.47 9.27
N LYS A 154 1.78 -9.23 10.04
CA LYS A 154 1.72 -10.68 9.93
C LYS A 154 0.30 -11.08 9.62
N ALA A 155 0.03 -11.36 8.35
CA ALA A 155 -1.29 -11.76 7.89
C ALA A 155 -1.18 -12.75 6.73
N SER A 156 -2.18 -13.60 6.59
CA SER A 156 -2.28 -14.54 5.49
C SER A 156 -3.05 -13.96 4.31
N GLN A 157 -4.02 -13.07 4.57
CA GLN A 157 -4.86 -12.47 3.54
C GLN A 157 -5.41 -11.12 3.99
N ILE A 158 -5.64 -10.23 3.02
CA ILE A 158 -6.39 -8.97 3.20
C ILE A 158 -7.61 -8.96 2.29
N PHE A 159 -8.66 -8.28 2.72
CA PHE A 159 -9.89 -8.17 1.94
C PHE A 159 -10.63 -6.86 2.23
N LYS A 160 -11.35 -6.39 1.24
CA LYS A 160 -12.31 -5.30 1.32
C LYS A 160 -13.60 -5.85 1.94
N GLN A 161 -14.32 -5.04 2.70
CA GLN A 161 -15.66 -5.35 3.20
C GLN A 161 -15.75 -6.11 4.55
N PHE A 162 -14.96 -5.72 5.51
CA PHE A 162 -15.30 -6.05 6.89
C PHE A 162 -16.27 -5.00 7.43
N VAL A 163 -17.55 -5.39 7.62
CA VAL A 163 -18.54 -4.52 8.24
C VAL A 163 -18.51 -4.78 9.74
N THR A 164 -18.02 -3.83 10.52
CA THR A 164 -18.21 -3.88 11.97
C THR A 164 -19.58 -3.28 12.29
N ILE A 165 -20.46 -4.07 12.84
CA ILE A 165 -21.70 -3.58 13.44
C ILE A 165 -21.33 -3.17 14.87
N ASN A 166 -21.12 -1.89 15.12
CA ASN A 166 -20.94 -1.38 16.48
C ASN A 166 -22.34 -1.16 17.05
N THR A 167 -22.80 -2.10 17.85
CA THR A 167 -24.04 -1.93 18.66
C THR A 167 -23.66 -1.40 20.04
N VAL A 168 -24.62 -0.85 20.74
CA VAL A 168 -24.42 -0.36 22.13
C VAL A 168 -23.94 -1.52 23.03
N GLU A 169 -24.42 -2.76 22.78
CA GLU A 169 -24.01 -3.95 23.51
C GLU A 169 -22.53 -4.33 23.25
N LEU A 170 -21.98 -4.00 22.09
CA LEU A 170 -20.55 -4.18 21.80
C LEU A 170 -19.67 -3.13 22.48
N MET A 171 -20.22 -1.95 22.82
CA MET A 171 -19.50 -0.98 23.63
C MET A 171 -19.24 -1.51 25.04
N ASP A 172 -20.19 -2.21 25.64
CA ASP A 172 -20.05 -2.83 26.98
C ASP A 172 -18.95 -3.92 27.00
N ILE A 173 -18.66 -4.55 25.85
CA ILE A 173 -17.54 -5.53 25.72
C ILE A 173 -16.17 -4.81 25.68
N ILE A 174 -16.13 -3.57 25.18
CA ILE A 174 -14.89 -2.78 25.08
C ILE A 174 -14.55 -2.16 26.43
N SER A 175 -15.54 -1.60 27.14
CA SER A 175 -15.40 -1.07 28.50
C SER A 175 -16.77 -0.95 29.17
N GLU A 176 -16.83 -1.30 30.43
CA GLU A 176 -18.03 -1.11 31.27
C GLU A 176 -18.32 0.38 31.54
N ASN A 177 -17.31 1.24 31.37
CA ASN A 177 -17.42 2.69 31.57
C ASN A 177 -17.06 3.44 30.28
N LEU A 178 -17.94 4.30 29.81
CA LEU A 178 -17.73 5.17 28.64
C LEU A 178 -16.50 6.08 28.79
N ASP A 179 -16.20 6.52 30.01
CA ASP A 179 -15.05 7.40 30.29
C ASP A 179 -13.68 6.70 30.19
N GLU A 180 -13.66 5.38 30.18
CA GLU A 180 -12.45 4.56 30.04
C GLU A 180 -12.17 4.14 28.61
N ILE A 181 -13.05 4.49 27.67
CA ILE A 181 -12.86 4.18 26.26
C ILE A 181 -11.77 5.09 25.69
N ASN A 182 -10.61 4.52 25.37
CA ASN A 182 -9.47 5.23 24.79
C ASN A 182 -9.65 5.59 23.29
N ILE A 183 -10.81 5.33 22.71
CA ILE A 183 -11.14 5.63 21.32
C ILE A 183 -12.07 6.83 21.30
N SER A 184 -11.63 7.95 20.71
CA SER A 184 -12.49 9.14 20.59
C SER A 184 -13.81 8.79 19.90
N LEU A 185 -14.93 9.25 20.48
CA LEU A 185 -16.27 9.02 19.95
C LEU A 185 -16.50 9.67 18.56
N ASP A 186 -15.68 10.66 18.18
CA ASP A 186 -15.72 11.31 16.87
C ASP A 186 -14.98 10.51 15.77
N THR A 187 -14.33 9.40 16.14
CA THR A 187 -13.63 8.60 15.15
C THR A 187 -14.58 7.81 14.25
N PRO A 188 -14.23 7.57 12.99
CA PRO A 188 -14.99 6.69 12.11
C PRO A 188 -15.14 5.25 12.63
N TYR A 189 -14.43 4.90 13.70
CA TYR A 189 -14.56 3.61 14.39
C TYR A 189 -16.01 3.33 14.83
N TRP A 190 -16.73 4.35 15.30
CA TRP A 190 -18.09 4.23 15.85
C TRP A 190 -19.18 4.31 14.78
N THR A 191 -18.85 4.72 13.57
CA THR A 191 -19.83 4.82 12.49
C THR A 191 -20.11 3.42 11.94
N SER A 192 -21.29 2.88 12.22
CA SER A 192 -21.75 1.60 11.69
C SER A 192 -21.93 1.66 10.17
N GLY A 193 -21.64 0.54 9.47
CA GLY A 193 -21.88 0.42 8.04
C GLY A 193 -20.76 0.90 7.12
N HIS A 194 -19.62 1.35 7.63
CA HIS A 194 -18.46 1.67 6.79
C HIS A 194 -17.69 0.41 6.40
N LEU A 195 -17.36 0.34 5.13
CA LEU A 195 -16.45 -0.68 4.60
C LEU A 195 -15.06 -0.45 5.23
N ARG A 196 -14.57 -1.43 5.94
CA ARG A 196 -13.22 -1.41 6.53
C ARG A 196 -12.34 -2.45 5.84
N LEU A 197 -11.06 -2.19 5.85
CA LEU A 197 -10.07 -3.18 5.48
C LEU A 197 -10.03 -4.25 6.56
N GLY A 198 -10.21 -5.50 6.16
CA GLY A 198 -10.07 -6.67 7.01
C GLY A 198 -8.83 -7.46 6.65
N ALA A 199 -8.36 -8.26 7.59
CA ALA A 199 -7.27 -9.21 7.38
C ALA A 199 -7.57 -10.53 8.06
N ILE A 200 -6.92 -11.58 7.58
CA ILE A 200 -6.78 -12.84 8.31
C ILE A 200 -5.35 -12.88 8.86
N ASP A 201 -5.21 -12.95 10.17
CA ASP A 201 -3.93 -12.94 10.87
C ASP A 201 -3.10 -14.22 10.63
N GLU A 202 -1.93 -14.31 11.25
CA GLU A 202 -1.06 -15.48 11.17
C GLU A 202 -1.68 -16.74 11.81
N ASN A 203 -2.70 -16.58 12.67
CA ASN A 203 -3.43 -17.66 13.35
C ASN A 203 -4.76 -18.00 12.64
N PHE A 204 -4.95 -17.48 11.43
CA PHE A 204 -6.17 -17.65 10.62
C PHE A 204 -7.44 -17.09 11.27
N LYS A 205 -7.32 -16.05 12.11
CA LYS A 205 -8.43 -15.34 12.69
C LYS A 205 -8.73 -14.07 11.91
N ALA A 206 -10.00 -13.76 11.73
CA ALA A 206 -10.41 -12.49 11.13
C ALA A 206 -10.08 -11.33 12.07
N ALA A 207 -9.46 -10.31 11.53
CA ALA A 207 -9.01 -9.12 12.24
C ALA A 207 -9.33 -7.85 11.44
N ILE A 208 -9.45 -6.74 12.13
CA ILE A 208 -9.54 -5.40 11.56
C ILE A 208 -8.31 -4.59 11.94
N PHE A 209 -7.98 -3.60 11.12
CA PHE A 209 -6.90 -2.67 11.45
C PHE A 209 -7.40 -1.67 12.50
N SER A 210 -6.95 -1.84 13.72
CA SER A 210 -7.29 -1.00 14.88
C SER A 210 -6.14 -1.00 15.88
N GLY A 211 -6.17 -0.08 16.85
CA GLY A 211 -5.16 0.03 17.89
C GLY A 211 -4.28 1.27 17.73
N THR A 212 -3.15 1.30 18.44
CA THR A 212 -2.18 2.40 18.40
C THR A 212 -1.51 2.50 17.04
N ASN A 213 -1.09 3.72 16.69
CA ASN A 213 -0.35 3.94 15.46
C ASN A 213 0.96 3.15 15.46
N LEU A 214 1.37 2.66 14.30
CA LEU A 214 2.68 2.05 14.14
C LEU A 214 3.77 3.12 14.12
N GLU A 215 4.98 2.73 14.53
CA GLU A 215 6.17 3.54 14.33
C GLU A 215 6.31 3.88 12.84
N ALA A 216 6.53 5.17 12.55
CA ALA A 216 6.76 5.65 11.19
C ALA A 216 8.19 6.15 11.02
N GLU A 217 8.82 5.78 9.92
CA GLU A 217 10.16 6.23 9.56
C GLU A 217 10.14 6.80 8.15
N LEU A 218 10.74 7.98 7.99
CA LEU A 218 10.90 8.65 6.70
C LEU A 218 12.33 9.13 6.54
N GLU A 219 12.97 8.75 5.45
CA GLU A 219 14.28 9.26 5.06
C GLU A 219 14.14 10.16 3.83
N THR A 220 14.66 11.38 3.90
CA THR A 220 14.65 12.31 2.78
C THR A 220 15.67 11.88 1.72
N LYS A 221 15.44 12.32 0.47
CA LYS A 221 16.45 12.21 -0.57
C LYS A 221 17.72 12.95 -0.16
N GLU A 222 18.88 12.45 -0.60
CA GLU A 222 20.15 13.14 -0.42
C GLU A 222 20.16 14.46 -1.18
N THR A 223 20.45 15.53 -0.48
CA THR A 223 20.39 16.89 -1.01
C THR A 223 21.62 17.67 -0.60
N GLU A 224 22.14 18.48 -1.52
CA GLU A 224 23.16 19.49 -1.25
C GLU A 224 22.45 20.79 -0.86
N LEU A 225 22.69 21.29 0.36
CA LEU A 225 22.01 22.50 0.86
C LEU A 225 22.55 23.77 0.22
N PHE A 226 23.87 23.81 -0.04
CA PHE A 226 24.53 24.89 -0.77
C PHE A 226 25.35 24.29 -1.89
N PRO A 227 25.05 24.59 -3.15
CA PRO A 227 25.77 24.05 -4.30
C PRO A 227 27.29 24.32 -4.21
N GLY A 228 28.08 23.25 -4.24
CA GLY A 228 29.53 23.33 -4.22
C GLY A 228 30.17 23.60 -2.83
N ALA A 229 29.40 23.85 -1.79
CA ALA A 229 29.91 24.22 -0.48
C ALA A 229 29.50 23.23 0.63
N ARG A 230 30.24 23.25 1.74
CA ARG A 230 29.86 22.54 2.98
C ARG A 230 28.87 23.39 3.77
N ALA A 231 27.88 22.77 4.33
CA ALA A 231 26.94 23.37 5.26
C ALA A 231 27.09 22.77 6.65
N ASN A 232 26.63 23.51 7.66
CA ASN A 232 26.54 23.04 9.03
C ASN A 232 25.09 23.11 9.47
N ILE A 233 24.51 21.97 9.83
CA ILE A 233 23.16 21.88 10.37
C ILE A 233 23.23 21.92 11.89
N THR A 234 22.52 22.87 12.47
CA THR A 234 22.46 23.06 13.95
C THR A 234 21.13 22.62 14.54
N GLY A 235 20.10 22.45 13.71
CA GLY A 235 18.80 21.96 14.12
C GLY A 235 17.91 21.62 12.92
N VAL A 236 16.94 20.75 13.15
CA VAL A 236 15.94 20.34 12.18
C VAL A 236 14.57 20.50 12.82
N ARG A 237 13.62 21.02 12.09
CA ARG A 237 12.23 21.14 12.51
C ARG A 237 11.34 20.24 11.63
N PRO A 238 11.00 19.03 12.09
CA PRO A 238 9.97 18.22 11.43
C PRO A 238 8.62 18.92 11.55
N ILE A 239 7.87 18.96 10.46
CA ILE A 239 6.49 19.46 10.47
C ILE A 239 5.59 18.24 10.58
N VAL A 240 5.33 17.84 11.80
CA VAL A 240 4.54 16.65 12.16
C VAL A 240 3.66 16.99 13.37
N ASP A 241 2.59 16.27 13.52
CA ASP A 241 1.60 16.38 14.62
C ASP A 241 1.94 15.52 15.85
N ALA A 242 3.14 14.95 15.87
CA ALA A 242 3.63 14.10 16.94
C ALA A 242 5.09 14.40 17.28
N SER A 243 5.58 13.90 18.41
CA SER A 243 7.00 13.95 18.74
C SER A 243 7.81 13.12 17.76
N ALA A 244 8.91 13.67 17.25
CA ALA A 244 9.77 12.99 16.29
C ALA A 244 11.23 12.96 16.75
N ASN A 245 11.91 11.86 16.44
CA ASN A 245 13.35 11.73 16.57
C ASN A 245 14.01 11.93 15.21
N VAL A 246 15.13 12.64 15.17
CA VAL A 246 15.82 12.94 13.91
C VAL A 246 17.26 12.47 13.97
N VAL A 247 17.70 11.84 12.89
CA VAL A 247 19.10 11.51 12.62
C VAL A 247 19.51 12.16 11.31
N ILE A 248 20.59 12.96 11.33
CA ILE A 248 21.14 13.54 10.10
C ILE A 248 22.29 12.68 9.61
N LYS A 249 22.19 12.24 8.37
CA LYS A 249 23.20 11.49 7.64
C LYS A 249 23.94 12.42 6.67
N THR A 250 25.28 12.42 6.73
CA THR A 250 26.11 13.34 5.93
C THR A 250 27.26 12.64 5.25
N ARG A 251 27.71 13.20 4.13
CA ARG A 251 29.01 12.88 3.47
C ARG A 251 29.50 14.08 2.68
N ASN A 252 30.81 14.09 2.34
CA ASN A 252 31.41 15.18 1.58
C ASN A 252 31.51 14.89 0.07
N LYS A 253 31.75 13.64 -0.30
CA LYS A 253 31.77 13.14 -1.69
C LYS A 253 30.80 11.99 -1.83
N LEU A 254 30.26 11.79 -3.02
CA LEU A 254 29.33 10.68 -3.28
C LEU A 254 29.94 9.29 -3.04
N ALA A 255 31.26 9.18 -3.16
CA ALA A 255 31.99 7.94 -2.87
C ALA A 255 32.32 7.72 -1.39
N ASP A 256 32.15 8.75 -0.53
CA ASP A 256 32.48 8.64 0.89
C ASP A 256 31.40 7.81 1.63
N ALA A 257 31.83 7.16 2.70
CA ALA A 257 30.91 6.54 3.65
C ALA A 257 29.99 7.60 4.29
N VAL A 258 28.75 7.22 4.52
CA VAL A 258 27.77 8.08 5.17
C VAL A 258 28.03 8.11 6.69
N THR A 259 28.14 9.31 7.26
CA THR A 259 28.26 9.53 8.71
C THR A 259 26.90 9.95 9.26
N SER A 260 26.45 9.31 10.33
CA SER A 260 25.18 9.62 11.00
C SER A 260 25.41 10.38 12.30
N SER A 261 24.53 11.35 12.60
CA SER A 261 24.47 11.98 13.92
C SER A 261 23.93 11.00 14.96
N THR A 262 24.05 11.36 16.23
CA THR A 262 23.22 10.76 17.28
C THR A 262 21.75 11.10 17.03
N SER A 263 20.83 10.24 17.48
CA SER A 263 19.40 10.52 17.44
C SER A 263 19.10 11.71 18.37
N SER A 264 18.36 12.68 17.85
CA SER A 264 17.94 13.87 18.58
C SER A 264 16.42 13.89 18.72
N SER A 265 15.93 14.10 19.95
CA SER A 265 14.51 14.28 20.22
C SER A 265 14.09 15.73 20.03
N MET A 266 12.80 15.93 19.75
CA MET A 266 12.20 17.25 19.62
C MET A 266 12.12 17.95 20.97
N ASN A 267 12.51 19.23 21.01
CA ASN A 267 12.37 20.08 22.18
C ASN A 267 11.01 20.81 22.18
N ASP A 268 10.72 21.57 23.23
CA ASP A 268 9.44 22.31 23.40
C ASP A 268 9.18 23.35 22.29
N SER A 269 10.22 23.78 21.58
CA SER A 269 10.10 24.69 20.42
C SER A 269 9.85 23.94 19.09
N GLY A 270 9.70 22.62 19.12
CA GLY A 270 9.50 21.80 17.95
C GLY A 270 10.76 21.59 17.10
N ILE A 271 11.95 21.76 17.70
CA ILE A 271 13.25 21.62 17.02
C ILE A 271 14.01 20.43 17.59
N ASN A 272 14.59 19.63 16.72
CA ASN A 272 15.56 18.60 17.08
C ASN A 272 16.96 19.20 16.95
N PRO A 273 17.69 19.46 18.07
CA PRO A 273 19.04 20.00 18.02
C PRO A 273 20.00 18.95 17.45
N VAL A 274 20.72 19.30 16.40
CA VAL A 274 21.69 18.44 15.72
C VAL A 274 22.91 19.27 15.38
N ARG A 275 24.11 18.67 15.42
CA ARG A 275 25.34 19.32 14.95
C ARG A 275 26.02 18.40 13.95
N GLN A 276 25.82 18.67 12.66
CA GLN A 276 26.43 17.91 11.58
C GLN A 276 26.92 18.84 10.48
N SER A 277 28.13 18.57 9.99
CA SER A 277 28.77 19.32 8.92
C SER A 277 29.08 18.41 7.75
N GLY A 278 28.69 18.82 6.56
CA GLY A 278 28.91 18.05 5.35
C GLY A 278 28.51 18.83 4.10
N ARG A 279 28.57 18.17 2.97
CA ARG A 279 28.11 18.69 1.67
C ARG A 279 26.76 18.11 1.30
N TYR A 280 26.61 16.80 1.45
CA TYR A 280 25.38 16.06 1.16
C TYR A 280 24.72 15.63 2.44
N PHE A 281 23.41 15.82 2.51
CA PHE A 281 22.60 15.57 3.70
C PHE A 281 21.37 14.74 3.40
N ARG A 282 21.00 13.86 4.32
CA ARG A 282 19.69 13.20 4.40
C ARG A 282 19.19 13.36 5.82
N ALA A 283 17.92 13.62 5.98
CA ALA A 283 17.26 13.57 7.29
C ALA A 283 16.46 12.28 7.39
N ASN A 284 16.73 11.51 8.43
CA ASN A 284 15.92 10.36 8.81
C ASN A 284 15.08 10.81 10.00
N VAL A 285 13.77 10.80 9.83
CA VAL A 285 12.77 11.22 10.82
C VAL A 285 11.99 9.99 11.25
N LYS A 286 11.96 9.75 12.56
CA LYS A 286 11.29 8.61 13.17
C LYS A 286 10.23 9.11 14.14
N ILE A 287 8.99 8.73 13.92
CA ILE A 287 7.86 9.00 14.81
C ILE A 287 7.61 7.69 15.58
N PRO A 288 7.77 7.67 16.90
CA PRO A 288 7.49 6.49 17.71
C PRO A 288 6.01 6.12 17.67
N ALA A 289 5.70 4.87 17.99
CA ALA A 289 4.34 4.35 18.10
C ALA A 289 3.57 4.99 19.24
#